data_900ed1cbeaac2cb7319b55de74cf8a84
#
_entry.id   900ed1cbeaac2cb7319b55de74cf8a84
#
_cell.length_a   1.000
_cell.length_b   1.000
_cell.length_c   1.000
_cell.angle_alpha   90.00
_cell.angle_beta   90.00
_cell.angle_gamma   90.00
#
_symmetry.space_group_name_H-M   'P 1'
#
loop_
_entity.id
_entity.type
_entity.pdbx_description
1 polymer ?
#
loop_
_entity_poly.entity_id
_entity_poly.type
_entity_poly.pdbx_seq_one_letter_code
_entity_poly.pdbx_strand_id
1 'polypeptide(L)'
;QKTIERTNVDKKVFTYITDLADKYLYDPNSPMRNEEFYIPVLDAMLASPVLEEIEKVRPKARRELAQKNRIGTKALNFNYTLASGTQGSLYQQKSDYTLLFINNPGCHACTETIEALKNAPIINQLLEQKRLTVLSIYPDEELDEWRKHLNEFPKEWVNGYDKTFAIKEQQLYDLKAIPTLYLLNKDKTVLLKDAPAQTIEEYLLMKGEQ
;
A
#
# COMPACT_ATOMS: atom_id res chain seq x y z
N GLN A 1 0.75 1.33 -23.48
CA GLN A 1 0.09 0.15 -24.04
C GLN A 1 0.40 0.03 -25.54
N LYS A 2 0.03 0.98 -26.41
CA LYS A 2 0.26 0.95 -27.86
C LYS A 2 1.73 0.67 -28.26
N THR A 3 2.70 1.17 -27.49
CA THR A 3 4.12 0.95 -27.76
C THR A 3 4.49 -0.52 -27.52
N ILE A 4 3.98 -1.11 -26.46
CA ILE A 4 4.24 -2.53 -26.12
C ILE A 4 3.54 -3.46 -27.13
N GLU A 5 2.32 -3.13 -27.53
CA GLU A 5 1.59 -3.90 -28.57
C GLU A 5 2.35 -3.96 -29.91
N ARG A 6 3.09 -2.89 -30.29
CA ARG A 6 3.92 -2.87 -31.50
C ARG A 6 5.13 -3.80 -31.41
N THR A 7 5.55 -4.23 -30.23
CA THR A 7 6.68 -5.15 -30.03
C THR A 7 6.27 -6.62 -30.09
N ASN A 8 4.97 -6.94 -30.26
CA ASN A 8 4.46 -8.31 -30.38
C ASN A 8 4.93 -9.07 -31.66
N VAL A 9 5.79 -8.46 -32.46
CA VAL A 9 6.40 -9.10 -33.63
C VAL A 9 7.73 -9.78 -33.32
N ASP A 10 8.37 -9.42 -32.19
CA ASP A 10 9.63 -10.00 -31.74
C ASP A 10 9.61 -10.22 -30.22
N LYS A 11 9.67 -11.49 -29.81
CA LYS A 11 9.64 -11.88 -28.38
C LYS A 11 10.78 -11.24 -27.56
N LYS A 12 11.98 -11.12 -28.15
CA LYS A 12 13.13 -10.53 -27.42
C LYS A 12 12.91 -9.04 -27.14
N VAL A 13 12.41 -8.30 -28.13
CA VAL A 13 12.09 -6.87 -27.98
C VAL A 13 10.94 -6.69 -27.00
N PHE A 14 9.91 -7.53 -27.11
CA PHE A 14 8.77 -7.51 -26.18
C PHE A 14 9.24 -7.72 -24.73
N THR A 15 10.01 -8.80 -24.46
CA THR A 15 10.54 -9.11 -23.14
C THR A 15 11.40 -7.98 -22.61
N TYR A 16 12.31 -7.43 -23.41
CA TYR A 16 13.16 -6.30 -23.00
C TYR A 16 12.34 -5.08 -22.56
N ILE A 17 11.31 -4.72 -23.30
CA ILE A 17 10.46 -3.55 -22.96
C ILE A 17 9.64 -3.83 -21.69
N THR A 18 9.11 -5.06 -21.53
CA THR A 18 8.35 -5.41 -20.32
C THR A 18 9.24 -5.53 -19.10
N ASP A 19 10.49 -6.01 -19.24
CA ASP A 19 11.47 -6.01 -18.14
C ASP A 19 11.87 -4.60 -17.70
N LEU A 20 12.00 -3.66 -18.66
CA LEU A 20 12.20 -2.25 -18.31
C LEU A 20 11.01 -1.68 -17.55
N ALA A 21 9.79 -2.00 -17.98
CA ALA A 21 8.59 -1.58 -17.24
C ALA A 21 8.53 -2.19 -15.83
N ASP A 22 8.89 -3.45 -15.67
CA ASP A 22 9.04 -4.13 -14.38
C ASP A 22 10.00 -3.36 -13.47
N LYS A 23 11.21 -3.09 -13.99
CA LYS A 23 12.27 -2.38 -13.24
C LYS A 23 11.85 -0.99 -12.80
N TYR A 24 11.17 -0.22 -13.65
CA TYR A 24 10.88 1.17 -13.35
C TYR A 24 9.50 1.39 -12.71
N LEU A 25 8.49 0.61 -13.07
CA LEU A 25 7.12 0.85 -12.64
C LEU A 25 6.66 -0.08 -11.50
N TYR A 26 7.31 -1.24 -11.31
CA TYR A 26 6.89 -2.24 -10.34
C TYR A 26 7.88 -2.44 -9.19
N ASP A 27 9.20 -2.37 -9.44
CA ASP A 27 10.22 -2.58 -8.39
C ASP A 27 9.95 -1.64 -7.19
N PRO A 28 9.83 -2.18 -5.96
CA PRO A 28 9.56 -1.36 -4.77
C PRO A 28 10.62 -0.29 -4.50
N ASN A 29 11.86 -0.50 -4.94
CA ASN A 29 12.96 0.47 -4.78
C ASN A 29 13.03 1.50 -5.90
N SER A 30 12.17 1.40 -6.93
CA SER A 30 12.18 2.37 -8.01
C SER A 30 11.51 3.70 -7.61
N PRO A 31 12.19 4.84 -7.76
CA PRO A 31 11.57 6.14 -7.52
C PRO A 31 10.48 6.48 -8.54
N MET A 32 10.40 5.73 -9.64
CA MET A 32 9.38 5.87 -10.68
C MET A 32 8.25 4.86 -10.54
N ARG A 33 8.22 4.09 -9.43
CA ARG A 33 7.18 3.09 -9.19
C ARG A 33 5.80 3.71 -9.31
N ASN A 34 4.98 3.13 -10.19
CA ASN A 34 3.62 3.59 -10.42
C ASN A 34 2.75 2.45 -10.96
N GLU A 35 1.91 1.91 -10.12
CA GLU A 35 1.09 0.76 -10.43
C GLU A 35 0.00 1.07 -11.48
N GLU A 36 -0.52 2.31 -11.50
CA GLU A 36 -1.49 2.74 -12.50
C GLU A 36 -0.90 2.75 -13.93
N PHE A 37 0.39 3.04 -14.07
CA PHE A 37 1.11 2.90 -15.35
C PHE A 37 1.55 1.47 -15.62
N TYR A 38 1.70 0.64 -14.59
CA TYR A 38 2.11 -0.75 -14.75
C TYR A 38 0.94 -1.67 -15.16
N ILE A 39 -0.29 -1.41 -14.71
CA ILE A 39 -1.48 -2.18 -15.09
C ILE A 39 -1.64 -2.32 -16.62
N PRO A 40 -1.55 -1.24 -17.44
CA PRO A 40 -1.58 -1.37 -18.91
C PRO A 40 -0.45 -2.22 -19.50
N VAL A 41 0.70 -2.31 -18.84
CA VAL A 41 1.80 -3.21 -19.25
C VAL A 41 1.39 -4.66 -19.02
N LEU A 42 0.86 -4.96 -17.83
CA LEU A 42 0.35 -6.29 -17.49
C LEU A 42 -0.78 -6.73 -18.44
N ASP A 43 -1.71 -5.82 -18.77
CA ASP A 43 -2.76 -6.09 -19.76
C ASP A 43 -2.17 -6.45 -21.12
N ALA A 44 -1.15 -5.73 -21.57
CA ALA A 44 -0.47 -6.02 -22.84
C ALA A 44 0.28 -7.37 -22.79
N MET A 45 0.91 -7.71 -21.64
CA MET A 45 1.55 -9.02 -21.47
C MET A 45 0.55 -10.17 -21.55
N LEU A 46 -0.61 -10.03 -20.90
CA LEU A 46 -1.67 -11.05 -20.91
C LEU A 46 -2.29 -11.23 -22.31
N ALA A 47 -2.43 -10.16 -23.07
CA ALA A 47 -2.97 -10.19 -24.42
C ALA A 47 -1.93 -10.58 -25.48
N SER A 48 -0.65 -10.65 -25.13
CA SER A 48 0.43 -10.90 -26.10
C SER A 48 0.39 -12.32 -26.68
N PRO A 49 0.46 -12.46 -28.01
CA PRO A 49 0.57 -13.74 -28.68
C PRO A 49 1.99 -14.33 -28.64
N VAL A 50 3.03 -13.53 -28.28
CA VAL A 50 4.41 -14.00 -28.25
C VAL A 50 4.80 -14.62 -26.91
N LEU A 51 3.96 -14.46 -25.86
CA LEU A 51 4.14 -15.12 -24.57
C LEU A 51 3.34 -16.43 -24.50
N GLU A 52 3.98 -17.47 -24.00
CA GLU A 52 3.32 -18.73 -23.67
C GLU A 52 2.45 -18.58 -22.40
N GLU A 53 1.49 -19.46 -22.20
CA GLU A 53 0.56 -19.39 -21.04
C GLU A 53 1.30 -19.45 -19.70
N ILE A 54 2.38 -20.22 -19.62
CA ILE A 54 3.21 -20.28 -18.40
C ILE A 54 3.88 -18.92 -18.08
N GLU A 55 4.26 -18.18 -19.10
CA GLU A 55 4.87 -16.84 -18.95
C GLU A 55 3.85 -15.77 -18.51
N LYS A 56 2.55 -16.03 -18.70
CA LYS A 56 1.46 -15.14 -18.29
C LYS A 56 1.00 -15.35 -16.85
N VAL A 57 1.39 -16.43 -16.18
CA VAL A 57 0.97 -16.74 -14.80
C VAL A 57 1.34 -15.61 -13.83
N ARG A 58 2.60 -15.16 -13.86
CA ARG A 58 3.08 -14.10 -12.98
C ARG A 58 2.46 -12.72 -13.31
N PRO A 59 2.40 -12.29 -14.57
CA PRO A 59 1.67 -11.07 -14.95
C PRO A 59 0.20 -11.08 -14.50
N LYS A 60 -0.50 -12.22 -14.62
CA LYS A 60 -1.88 -12.37 -14.17
C LYS A 60 -2.02 -12.13 -12.66
N ALA A 61 -1.22 -12.82 -11.85
CA ALA A 61 -1.24 -12.67 -10.40
C ALA A 61 -0.94 -11.21 -9.98
N ARG A 62 0.07 -10.58 -10.59
CA ARG A 62 0.41 -9.18 -10.34
C ARG A 62 -0.72 -8.23 -10.73
N ARG A 63 -1.38 -8.48 -11.87
CA ARG A 63 -2.51 -7.67 -12.30
C ARG A 63 -3.69 -7.77 -11.34
N GLU A 64 -4.03 -8.97 -10.88
CA GLU A 64 -5.08 -9.19 -9.89
C GLU A 64 -4.80 -8.43 -8.60
N LEU A 65 -3.56 -8.44 -8.13
CA LEU A 65 -3.15 -7.70 -6.93
C LEU A 65 -3.17 -6.18 -7.16
N ALA A 66 -2.64 -5.72 -8.30
CA ALA A 66 -2.63 -4.30 -8.65
C ALA A 66 -4.03 -3.70 -8.80
N GLN A 67 -5.04 -4.50 -9.17
CA GLN A 67 -6.44 -4.05 -9.24
C GLN A 67 -7.08 -3.85 -7.85
N LYS A 68 -6.47 -4.37 -6.78
CA LYS A 68 -6.96 -4.16 -5.42
C LYS A 68 -6.55 -2.78 -4.89
N ASN A 69 -7.45 -2.14 -4.17
CA ASN A 69 -7.21 -0.85 -3.52
C ASN A 69 -6.63 0.22 -4.47
N ARG A 70 -7.14 0.30 -5.70
CA ARG A 70 -6.71 1.34 -6.65
C ARG A 70 -7.13 2.73 -6.16
N ILE A 71 -6.36 3.74 -6.54
CA ILE A 71 -6.71 5.14 -6.32
C ILE A 71 -8.10 5.41 -6.89
N GLY A 72 -8.96 6.06 -6.12
CA GLY A 72 -10.35 6.34 -6.46
C GLY A 72 -11.34 5.19 -6.19
N THR A 73 -10.86 4.00 -5.79
CA THR A 73 -11.75 2.89 -5.40
C THR A 73 -11.84 2.75 -3.88
N LYS A 74 -12.85 2.05 -3.39
CA LYS A 74 -12.99 1.76 -1.96
C LYS A 74 -11.96 0.71 -1.54
N ALA A 75 -11.21 1.01 -0.48
CA ALA A 75 -10.24 0.08 0.10
C ALA A 75 -10.94 -1.17 0.65
N LEU A 76 -10.28 -2.33 0.53
CA LEU A 76 -10.79 -3.58 1.09
C LEU A 76 -10.80 -3.51 2.61
N ASN A 77 -11.93 -3.91 3.21
CA ASN A 77 -12.07 -3.95 4.66
C ASN A 77 -11.32 -5.15 5.24
N PHE A 78 -10.81 -4.96 6.46
CA PHE A 78 -10.27 -6.03 7.29
C PHE A 78 -10.55 -5.74 8.77
N ASN A 79 -10.48 -6.79 9.59
CA ASN A 79 -10.57 -6.67 11.03
C ASN A 79 -9.18 -6.68 11.65
N TYR A 80 -9.03 -6.00 12.77
CA TYR A 80 -7.80 -6.00 13.56
C TYR A 80 -8.12 -6.17 15.04
N THR A 81 -7.12 -6.54 15.82
CA THR A 81 -7.20 -6.69 17.28
C THR A 81 -6.16 -5.79 17.93
N LEU A 82 -6.56 -4.99 18.92
CA LEU A 82 -5.66 -4.15 19.72
C LEU A 82 -4.94 -4.99 20.78
N ALA A 83 -3.89 -4.43 21.39
CA ALA A 83 -3.17 -5.07 22.50
C ALA A 83 -4.08 -5.39 23.71
N SER A 84 -5.15 -4.62 23.90
CA SER A 84 -6.18 -4.87 24.91
C SER A 84 -7.09 -6.07 24.61
N GLY A 85 -7.02 -6.65 23.42
CA GLY A 85 -7.95 -7.65 22.91
C GLY A 85 -9.21 -7.08 22.25
N THR A 86 -9.42 -5.76 22.29
CA THR A 86 -10.54 -5.10 21.61
C THR A 86 -10.42 -5.27 20.11
N GLN A 87 -11.52 -5.60 19.44
CA GLN A 87 -11.57 -5.74 17.99
C GLN A 87 -12.08 -4.47 17.32
N GLY A 88 -11.56 -4.19 16.14
CA GLY A 88 -12.01 -3.12 15.26
C GLY A 88 -11.91 -3.53 13.80
N SER A 89 -12.34 -2.64 12.91
CA SER A 89 -12.15 -2.81 11.46
C SER A 89 -11.76 -1.49 10.80
N LEU A 90 -11.18 -1.57 9.60
CA LEU A 90 -10.85 -0.39 8.82
C LEU A 90 -12.08 0.51 8.60
N TYR A 91 -13.24 -0.07 8.32
CA TYR A 91 -14.46 0.68 8.03
C TYR A 91 -15.10 1.33 9.28
N GLN A 92 -14.69 0.94 10.48
CA GLN A 92 -15.13 1.58 11.73
C GLN A 92 -14.39 2.88 12.05
N GLN A 93 -13.32 3.21 11.35
CA GLN A 93 -12.62 4.50 11.51
C GLN A 93 -13.52 5.65 11.03
N LYS A 94 -13.74 6.66 11.90
CA LYS A 94 -14.73 7.73 11.67
C LYS A 94 -14.12 9.06 11.21
N SER A 95 -12.79 9.21 11.29
CA SER A 95 -12.07 10.41 10.88
C SER A 95 -12.26 10.75 9.39
N ASP A 96 -12.04 12.01 9.03
CA ASP A 96 -12.07 12.49 7.64
C ASP A 96 -11.05 11.74 6.77
N TYR A 97 -9.88 11.46 7.36
CA TYR A 97 -8.80 10.69 6.72
C TYR A 97 -8.38 9.52 7.59
N THR A 98 -8.04 8.41 6.97
CA THR A 98 -7.37 7.27 7.61
C THR A 98 -6.04 7.03 6.91
N LEU A 99 -4.95 7.17 7.64
CA LEU A 99 -3.63 6.75 7.19
C LEU A 99 -3.41 5.30 7.66
N LEU A 100 -3.60 4.37 6.74
CA LEU A 100 -3.30 2.96 6.97
C LEU A 100 -1.80 2.74 6.81
N PHE A 101 -1.14 2.25 7.85
CA PHE A 101 0.28 1.95 7.93
C PHE A 101 0.47 0.48 8.25
N ILE A 102 0.76 -0.33 7.23
CA ILE A 102 1.08 -1.76 7.41
C ILE A 102 2.58 -1.88 7.62
N ASN A 103 3.00 -2.46 8.74
CA ASN A 103 4.39 -2.45 9.19
C ASN A 103 4.77 -3.73 9.94
N ASN A 104 6.09 -3.95 10.05
CA ASN A 104 6.67 -5.01 10.89
C ASN A 104 7.55 -4.40 11.99
N PRO A 105 7.49 -4.94 13.22
CA PRO A 105 8.38 -4.54 14.31
C PRO A 105 9.85 -4.79 13.96
N GLY A 106 10.74 -3.92 14.44
CA GLY A 106 12.18 -4.04 14.21
C GLY A 106 12.64 -3.81 12.76
N CYS A 107 11.75 -3.47 11.85
CA CYS A 107 12.07 -3.11 10.48
C CYS A 107 12.64 -1.68 10.43
N HIS A 108 13.86 -1.50 9.93
CA HIS A 108 14.51 -0.18 9.85
C HIS A 108 13.68 0.83 9.07
N ALA A 109 13.19 0.47 7.88
CA ALA A 109 12.35 1.35 7.07
C ALA A 109 11.02 1.70 7.76
N CYS A 110 10.48 0.80 8.60
CA CYS A 110 9.29 1.08 9.41
C CYS A 110 9.60 2.12 10.50
N THR A 111 10.75 2.00 11.17
CA THR A 111 11.20 2.98 12.17
C THR A 111 11.41 4.37 11.53
N GLU A 112 12.08 4.45 10.38
CA GLU A 112 12.23 5.69 9.64
C GLU A 112 10.89 6.32 9.25
N THR A 113 9.91 5.48 8.84
CA THR A 113 8.56 5.94 8.51
C THR A 113 7.82 6.47 9.75
N ILE A 114 7.93 5.78 10.89
CA ILE A 114 7.36 6.26 12.17
C ILE A 114 7.93 7.63 12.52
N GLU A 115 9.24 7.82 12.44
CA GLU A 115 9.87 9.11 12.71
C GLU A 115 9.46 10.19 11.70
N ALA A 116 9.35 9.86 10.43
CA ALA A 116 8.85 10.79 9.42
C ALA A 116 7.41 11.26 9.72
N LEU A 117 6.51 10.34 10.09
CA LEU A 117 5.13 10.67 10.45
C LEU A 117 5.03 11.48 11.75
N LYS A 118 5.87 11.18 12.75
CA LYS A 118 5.96 11.98 13.99
C LYS A 118 6.38 13.41 13.73
N ASN A 119 7.20 13.64 12.72
CA ASN A 119 7.73 14.96 12.36
C ASN A 119 6.93 15.65 11.25
N ALA A 120 5.79 15.11 10.82
CA ALA A 120 4.94 15.65 9.77
C ALA A 120 3.90 16.61 10.36
N PRO A 121 4.05 17.94 10.19
CA PRO A 121 3.24 18.93 10.91
C PRO A 121 1.75 18.89 10.55
N ILE A 122 1.39 18.69 9.28
CA ILE A 122 -0.01 18.64 8.84
C ILE A 122 -0.69 17.37 9.32
N ILE A 123 0.00 16.22 9.24
CA ILE A 123 -0.50 14.94 9.77
C ILE A 123 -0.78 15.10 11.28
N ASN A 124 0.17 15.65 12.04
CA ASN A 124 0.02 15.84 13.49
C ASN A 124 -1.11 16.83 13.84
N GLN A 125 -1.21 17.93 13.10
CA GLN A 125 -2.32 18.88 13.26
C GLN A 125 -3.68 18.19 13.03
N LEU A 126 -3.83 17.37 12.00
CA LEU A 126 -5.07 16.66 11.72
C LEU A 126 -5.36 15.57 12.75
N LEU A 127 -4.32 14.91 13.31
CA LEU A 127 -4.45 13.99 14.45
C LEU A 127 -5.01 14.67 15.68
N GLU A 128 -4.44 15.82 16.09
CA GLU A 128 -4.89 16.63 17.22
C GLU A 128 -6.36 17.08 17.05
N GLN A 129 -6.73 17.45 15.83
CA GLN A 129 -8.10 17.83 15.46
C GLN A 129 -9.05 16.63 15.35
N LYS A 130 -8.57 15.38 15.50
CA LYS A 130 -9.33 14.13 15.30
C LYS A 130 -9.90 13.98 13.89
N ARG A 131 -9.33 14.67 12.92
CA ARG A 131 -9.68 14.61 11.51
C ARG A 131 -8.93 13.52 10.76
N LEU A 132 -7.80 13.07 11.29
CA LEU A 132 -7.03 11.96 10.77
C LEU A 132 -6.85 10.90 11.86
N THR A 133 -6.87 9.63 11.46
CA THR A 133 -6.48 8.48 12.28
C THR A 133 -5.31 7.79 11.59
N VAL A 134 -4.21 7.58 12.31
CA VAL A 134 -3.19 6.62 11.88
C VAL A 134 -3.59 5.25 12.41
N LEU A 135 -3.85 4.33 11.49
CA LEU A 135 -4.16 2.93 11.77
C LEU A 135 -2.93 2.09 11.40
N SER A 136 -2.14 1.76 12.41
CA SER A 136 -0.94 0.95 12.30
C SER A 136 -1.29 -0.52 12.49
N ILE A 137 -0.98 -1.36 11.49
CA ILE A 137 -1.36 -2.77 11.49
C ILE A 137 -0.15 -3.66 11.27
N TYR A 138 0.01 -4.62 12.17
CA TYR A 138 0.95 -5.72 12.05
C TYR A 138 0.27 -6.92 11.37
N PRO A 139 0.75 -7.40 10.21
CA PRO A 139 0.07 -8.42 9.42
C PRO A 139 0.52 -9.85 9.69
N ASP A 140 1.53 -10.08 10.53
CA ASP A 140 2.19 -11.36 10.73
C ASP A 140 1.94 -11.99 12.12
N GLU A 141 2.57 -13.13 12.39
CA GLU A 141 2.23 -14.06 13.50
C GLU A 141 3.06 -13.85 14.77
N GLU A 142 4.19 -13.13 14.71
CA GLU A 142 5.09 -12.98 15.86
C GLU A 142 4.59 -11.89 16.84
N LEU A 143 3.46 -12.16 17.49
CA LEU A 143 2.78 -11.19 18.35
C LEU A 143 3.60 -10.75 19.56
N ASP A 144 4.49 -11.59 20.07
CA ASP A 144 5.37 -11.23 21.19
C ASP A 144 6.40 -10.19 20.76
N GLU A 145 6.88 -10.29 19.52
CA GLU A 145 7.75 -9.28 18.93
C GLU A 145 6.99 -7.97 18.70
N TRP A 146 5.80 -8.03 18.11
CA TRP A 146 4.94 -6.87 17.98
C TRP A 146 4.66 -6.15 19.32
N ARG A 147 4.38 -6.91 20.40
CA ARG A 147 4.11 -6.33 21.74
C ARG A 147 5.30 -5.60 22.33
N LYS A 148 6.53 -6.10 22.12
CA LYS A 148 7.76 -5.46 22.60
C LYS A 148 7.97 -4.07 22.00
N HIS A 149 7.55 -3.87 20.76
CA HIS A 149 7.74 -2.63 20.01
C HIS A 149 6.56 -1.64 20.09
N LEU A 150 5.49 -1.96 20.84
CA LEU A 150 4.32 -1.08 20.95
C LEU A 150 4.63 0.33 21.49
N ASN A 151 5.64 0.45 22.33
CA ASN A 151 6.07 1.72 22.91
C ASN A 151 6.81 2.66 21.92
N GLU A 152 7.16 2.18 20.75
CA GLU A 152 7.78 2.98 19.68
C GLU A 152 6.75 3.84 18.94
N PHE A 153 5.47 3.44 19.01
CA PHE A 153 4.37 4.14 18.35
C PHE A 153 3.78 5.23 19.24
N PRO A 154 3.39 6.38 18.68
CA PRO A 154 2.61 7.39 19.37
C PRO A 154 1.32 6.79 19.97
N LYS A 155 0.98 7.23 21.18
CA LYS A 155 -0.20 6.71 21.92
C LYS A 155 -1.54 7.06 21.27
N GLU A 156 -1.57 8.12 20.49
CA GLU A 156 -2.72 8.61 19.74
C GLU A 156 -3.01 7.78 18.47
N TRP A 157 -2.07 6.93 18.04
CA TRP A 157 -2.28 6.03 16.93
C TRP A 157 -3.08 4.80 17.36
N VAL A 158 -3.86 4.26 16.44
CA VAL A 158 -4.53 2.97 16.61
C VAL A 158 -3.57 1.87 16.18
N ASN A 159 -3.01 1.13 17.14
CA ASN A 159 -2.08 0.04 16.89
C ASN A 159 -2.77 -1.31 17.08
N GLY A 160 -2.86 -2.08 16.01
CA GLY A 160 -3.47 -3.39 16.02
C GLY A 160 -2.68 -4.42 15.21
N TYR A 161 -3.12 -5.65 15.28
CA TYR A 161 -2.60 -6.75 14.47
C TYR A 161 -3.75 -7.49 13.77
N ASP A 162 -3.45 -8.10 12.63
CA ASP A 162 -4.39 -8.96 11.91
C ASP A 162 -4.38 -10.38 12.50
N LYS A 163 -5.30 -10.62 13.44
CA LYS A 163 -5.43 -11.91 14.12
C LYS A 163 -5.74 -13.08 13.16
N THR A 164 -6.32 -12.78 12.02
CA THR A 164 -6.80 -13.78 11.05
C THR A 164 -5.85 -13.98 9.88
N PHE A 165 -4.80 -13.19 9.79
CA PHE A 165 -3.86 -13.13 8.67
C PHE A 165 -4.54 -12.85 7.32
N ALA A 166 -5.76 -12.28 7.33
CA ALA A 166 -6.55 -12.04 6.14
C ALA A 166 -5.85 -11.10 5.15
N ILE A 167 -5.11 -10.11 5.67
CA ILE A 167 -4.35 -9.17 4.83
C ILE A 167 -3.35 -9.92 3.95
N LYS A 168 -2.64 -10.89 4.51
CA LYS A 168 -1.60 -11.67 3.84
C LYS A 168 -2.18 -12.84 3.05
N GLU A 169 -2.98 -13.71 3.70
CA GLU A 169 -3.47 -14.94 3.08
C GLU A 169 -4.47 -14.70 1.95
N GLN A 170 -5.34 -13.70 2.10
CA GLN A 170 -6.29 -13.31 1.05
C GLN A 170 -5.70 -12.23 0.13
N GLN A 171 -4.44 -11.85 0.36
CA GLN A 171 -3.78 -10.78 -0.39
C GLN A 171 -4.66 -9.54 -0.49
N LEU A 172 -5.27 -9.10 0.62
CA LEU A 172 -6.14 -7.93 0.63
C LEU A 172 -5.38 -6.66 0.25
N TYR A 173 -4.12 -6.56 0.66
CA TYR A 173 -3.20 -5.48 0.34
C TYR A 173 -1.90 -6.05 -0.25
N ASP A 174 -1.23 -5.26 -1.10
CA ASP A 174 0.08 -5.63 -1.65
C ASP A 174 1.15 -5.40 -0.59
N LEU A 175 1.76 -6.47 -0.11
CA LEU A 175 2.82 -6.46 0.90
C LEU A 175 4.21 -6.73 0.30
N LYS A 176 4.41 -6.44 -0.99
CA LYS A 176 5.71 -6.64 -1.67
C LYS A 176 6.85 -5.84 -1.03
N ALA A 177 6.52 -4.76 -0.34
CA ALA A 177 7.43 -3.97 0.48
C ALA A 177 6.72 -3.56 1.77
N ILE A 178 7.42 -3.63 2.89
CA ILE A 178 6.99 -3.13 4.20
C ILE A 178 8.05 -2.10 4.63
N PRO A 179 7.63 -0.91 5.07
CA PRO A 179 6.24 -0.48 5.30
C PRO A 179 5.46 -0.16 4.02
N THR A 180 4.13 -0.27 4.10
CA THR A 180 3.22 0.17 3.06
C THR A 180 2.20 1.14 3.64
N LEU A 181 1.98 2.29 2.99
CA LEU A 181 1.07 3.34 3.45
C LEU A 181 -0.02 3.60 2.43
N TYR A 182 -1.25 3.76 2.93
CA TYR A 182 -2.41 4.20 2.14
C TYR A 182 -3.05 5.40 2.82
N LEU A 183 -3.37 6.43 2.06
CA LEU A 183 -4.25 7.50 2.54
C LEU A 183 -5.66 7.26 2.03
N LEU A 184 -6.63 7.21 2.94
CA LEU A 184 -8.03 6.98 2.64
C LEU A 184 -8.87 8.19 3.10
N ASN A 185 -9.92 8.53 2.35
CA ASN A 185 -10.90 9.50 2.80
C ASN A 185 -11.90 8.89 3.81
N LYS A 186 -12.89 9.69 4.24
CA LYS A 186 -13.93 9.28 5.18
C LYS A 186 -14.69 8.03 4.75
N ASP A 187 -14.96 7.90 3.45
CA ASP A 187 -15.70 6.76 2.88
C ASP A 187 -14.80 5.54 2.59
N LYS A 188 -13.52 5.64 2.98
CA LYS A 188 -12.47 4.66 2.72
C LYS A 188 -12.11 4.52 1.24
N THR A 189 -12.37 5.56 0.44
CA THR A 189 -11.82 5.64 -0.92
C THR A 189 -10.32 5.90 -0.83
N VAL A 190 -9.53 5.17 -1.60
CA VAL A 190 -8.09 5.32 -1.69
C VAL A 190 -7.74 6.63 -2.38
N LEU A 191 -7.09 7.53 -1.68
CA LEU A 191 -6.56 8.80 -2.20
C LEU A 191 -5.13 8.65 -2.68
N LEU A 192 -4.30 7.96 -1.88
CA LEU A 192 -2.93 7.60 -2.20
C LEU A 192 -2.70 6.14 -1.85
N LYS A 193 -1.98 5.43 -2.70
CA LYS A 193 -1.60 4.03 -2.54
C LYS A 193 -0.09 3.91 -2.54
N ASP A 194 0.45 3.23 -1.53
CA ASP A 194 1.85 2.86 -1.44
C ASP A 194 2.79 4.10 -1.55
N ALA A 195 2.36 5.19 -0.90
CA ALA A 195 2.98 6.49 -0.97
C ALA A 195 3.89 6.75 0.25
N PRO A 196 5.07 7.40 0.07
CA PRO A 196 5.90 7.82 1.19
C PRO A 196 5.17 8.82 2.12
N ALA A 197 5.60 8.89 3.38
CA ALA A 197 5.05 9.82 4.37
C ALA A 197 5.07 11.29 3.88
N GLN A 198 6.15 11.71 3.22
CA GLN A 198 6.28 13.05 2.65
C GLN A 198 5.19 13.35 1.59
N THR A 199 4.94 12.42 0.67
CA THR A 199 3.89 12.59 -0.36
C THR A 199 2.50 12.69 0.26
N ILE A 200 2.25 11.96 1.36
CA ILE A 200 0.99 12.04 2.10
C ILE A 200 0.85 13.39 2.77
N GLU A 201 1.91 13.89 3.40
CA GLU A 201 1.95 15.21 4.03
C GLU A 201 1.67 16.33 3.01
N GLU A 202 2.37 16.31 1.87
CA GLU A 202 2.17 17.28 0.77
C GLU A 202 0.74 17.26 0.22
N TYR A 203 0.16 16.06 0.05
CA TYR A 203 -1.24 15.90 -0.39
C TYR A 203 -2.23 16.53 0.60
N LEU A 204 -2.05 16.26 1.90
CA LEU A 204 -2.92 16.78 2.95
C LEU A 204 -2.80 18.30 3.07
N LEU A 205 -1.60 18.87 2.93
CA LEU A 205 -1.35 20.30 2.89
C LEU A 205 -2.16 20.97 1.76
N MET A 206 -2.04 20.45 0.52
CA MET A 206 -2.78 20.99 -0.63
C MET A 206 -4.30 20.91 -0.47
N LYS A 207 -4.81 19.91 0.26
CA LYS A 207 -6.24 19.76 0.54
C LYS A 207 -6.74 20.64 1.68
N GLY A 208 -5.87 21.04 2.58
CA GLY A 208 -6.18 21.96 3.67
C GLY A 208 -6.31 23.42 3.24
N GLU A 209 -5.75 23.78 2.08
CA GLU A 209 -5.80 25.11 1.49
C GLU A 209 -7.04 25.37 0.61
N GLN A 210 -7.88 24.35 0.39
CA GLN A 210 -9.16 24.43 -0.35
C GLN A 210 -10.36 24.45 0.61
#